data_c97e7661b6e491e9e55cbed5398461d1
#
_entry.id   c97e7661b6e491e9e55cbed5398461d1
#
_cell.length_a   1.000
_cell.length_b   1.000
_cell.length_c   1.000
_cell.angle_alpha   90.00
_cell.angle_beta   90.00
_cell.angle_gamma   90.00
#
_symmetry.space_group_name_H-M   'P 1'
#
loop_
_entity.id
_entity.type
_entity.pdbx_description
1 polymer ?
#
loop_
_entity_poly.entity_id
_entity_poly.type
_entity_poly.pdbx_seq_one_letter_code
_entity_poly.pdbx_strand_id
1 'polypeptide(L)'
;GLWSSTGYHFHRLQPSSAWDGLKAHEASILRGIFPAGLHSDDPEETVALSDLANRFYARLDGIRSSLFDQLVTRGYYARRPDRVKQAYTIGGIVVAVAAVFGSAWLSERIGLAFQTGAAASLLSGLIIVGFGRIMPARTLRGTRALEKVLGFEEFLTRVESDRFERLVKTPEMFEKFLPFAMALGVE
;
A
#
# COMPACT_ATOMS: atom_id res chain seq x y z
N GLY A 1 26.68 -26.01 15.40
CA GLY A 1 25.29 -25.60 15.55
C GLY A 1 24.64 -25.52 14.20
N LEU A 2 23.86 -26.52 13.82
CA LEU A 2 23.05 -26.58 12.61
C LEU A 2 21.87 -25.62 12.82
N TRP A 3 21.87 -24.50 12.13
CA TRP A 3 20.70 -23.63 12.02
C TRP A 3 19.71 -24.31 11.07
N SER A 4 18.72 -24.98 11.64
CA SER A 4 17.56 -25.44 10.87
C SER A 4 16.72 -24.23 10.51
N SER A 5 16.87 -23.69 9.32
CA SER A 5 15.92 -22.74 8.79
C SER A 5 14.66 -23.51 8.41
N THR A 6 13.58 -23.30 9.14
CA THR A 6 12.26 -23.81 8.78
C THR A 6 11.85 -23.12 7.49
N GLY A 7 12.08 -23.76 6.34
CA GLY A 7 11.68 -23.23 5.04
C GLY A 7 10.17 -23.39 4.87
N TYR A 8 9.48 -22.28 4.68
CA TYR A 8 8.08 -22.31 4.27
C TYR A 8 7.98 -22.46 2.76
N HIS A 9 7.11 -23.37 2.32
CA HIS A 9 6.86 -23.63 0.91
C HIS A 9 5.39 -23.36 0.57
N PHE A 10 5.17 -22.71 -0.56
CA PHE A 10 3.84 -22.52 -1.12
C PHE A 10 3.58 -23.62 -2.14
N HIS A 11 2.50 -24.37 -1.94
CA HIS A 11 2.04 -25.40 -2.87
C HIS A 11 0.85 -24.87 -3.66
N ARG A 12 0.88 -24.99 -4.96
CA ARG A 12 -0.24 -24.66 -5.82
C ARG A 12 -1.27 -25.78 -5.79
N LEU A 13 -2.47 -25.49 -5.31
CA LEU A 13 -3.56 -26.46 -5.20
C LEU A 13 -4.47 -26.49 -6.43
N GLN A 14 -4.48 -25.43 -7.24
CA GLN A 14 -5.37 -25.30 -8.40
C GLN A 14 -4.60 -24.84 -9.63
N PRO A 15 -4.97 -25.33 -10.84
CA PRO A 15 -4.33 -24.93 -12.09
C PRO A 15 -4.57 -23.43 -12.37
N SER A 16 -3.72 -22.84 -13.20
CA SER A 16 -3.81 -21.43 -13.58
C SER A 16 -5.10 -21.06 -14.32
N SER A 17 -5.74 -22.02 -14.98
CA SER A 17 -7.05 -21.87 -15.64
C SER A 17 -8.19 -21.55 -14.66
N ALA A 18 -8.06 -21.95 -13.40
CA ALA A 18 -9.05 -21.63 -12.35
C ALA A 18 -8.93 -20.18 -11.85
N TRP A 19 -7.91 -19.41 -12.29
CA TRP A 19 -7.68 -18.02 -11.87
C TRP A 19 -8.48 -17.00 -12.65
N ASP A 20 -9.19 -17.38 -13.72
CA ASP A 20 -9.98 -16.45 -14.56
C ASP A 20 -11.15 -15.79 -13.81
N GLY A 21 -11.60 -16.40 -12.70
CA GLY A 21 -12.63 -15.83 -11.81
C GLY A 21 -12.10 -14.91 -10.71
N LEU A 22 -10.77 -14.77 -10.56
CA LEU A 22 -10.18 -13.98 -9.49
C LEU A 22 -10.15 -12.49 -9.85
N LYS A 23 -10.13 -11.64 -8.80
CA LYS A 23 -9.92 -10.20 -8.99
C LYS A 23 -8.50 -9.94 -9.49
N ALA A 24 -8.32 -8.86 -10.25
CA ALA A 24 -7.04 -8.53 -10.88
C ALA A 24 -5.83 -8.52 -9.93
N HIS A 25 -6.00 -8.05 -8.68
CA HIS A 25 -4.94 -8.05 -7.67
C HIS A 25 -4.67 -9.45 -7.11
N GLU A 26 -5.69 -10.29 -6.92
CA GLU A 26 -5.55 -11.69 -6.47
C GLU A 26 -4.77 -12.50 -7.51
N ALA A 27 -5.15 -12.37 -8.78
CA ALA A 27 -4.42 -12.97 -9.89
C ALA A 27 -2.97 -12.45 -9.99
N SER A 28 -2.74 -11.16 -9.73
CA SER A 28 -1.39 -10.57 -9.74
C SER A 28 -0.52 -11.10 -8.60
N ILE A 29 -1.09 -11.35 -7.42
CA ILE A 29 -0.39 -11.96 -6.29
C ILE A 29 -0.01 -13.41 -6.63
N LEU A 30 -0.96 -14.20 -7.12
CA LEU A 30 -0.70 -15.60 -7.47
C LEU A 30 0.34 -15.72 -8.59
N ARG A 31 0.28 -14.89 -9.63
CA ARG A 31 1.31 -14.81 -10.67
C ARG A 31 2.65 -14.31 -10.13
N GLY A 32 2.65 -13.57 -9.01
CA GLY A 32 3.85 -13.16 -8.30
C GLY A 32 4.52 -14.32 -7.58
N ILE A 33 3.73 -15.17 -6.95
CA ILE A 33 4.19 -16.34 -6.20
C ILE A 33 4.57 -17.47 -7.16
N PHE A 34 3.74 -17.75 -8.18
CA PHE A 34 3.92 -18.84 -9.14
C PHE A 34 4.18 -18.31 -10.55
N PRO A 35 5.40 -17.87 -10.88
CA PRO A 35 5.71 -17.27 -12.18
C PRO A 35 5.66 -18.28 -13.34
N ALA A 36 5.94 -19.55 -13.08
CA ALA A 36 5.89 -20.60 -14.08
C ALA A 36 4.45 -21.10 -14.36
N GLY A 37 3.51 -20.80 -13.49
CA GLY A 37 2.12 -21.23 -13.59
C GLY A 37 1.35 -20.70 -14.81
N LEU A 38 1.94 -19.80 -15.60
CA LEU A 38 1.39 -19.36 -16.89
C LEU A 38 1.70 -20.37 -18.03
N HIS A 39 2.63 -21.30 -17.83
CA HIS A 39 3.14 -22.16 -18.89
C HIS A 39 3.13 -23.66 -18.51
N SER A 40 2.90 -23.98 -17.24
CA SER A 40 2.78 -25.35 -16.77
C SER A 40 1.44 -25.53 -16.04
N ASP A 41 0.60 -26.42 -16.54
CA ASP A 41 -0.62 -26.91 -15.85
C ASP A 41 -0.29 -27.89 -14.71
N ASP A 42 0.97 -27.88 -14.24
CA ASP A 42 1.42 -28.78 -13.19
C ASP A 42 0.84 -28.32 -11.84
N PRO A 43 -0.08 -29.09 -11.24
CA PRO A 43 -0.73 -28.74 -10.00
C PRO A 43 0.19 -28.80 -8.77
N GLU A 44 1.41 -29.35 -8.92
CA GLU A 44 2.35 -29.55 -7.81
C GLU A 44 3.49 -28.52 -7.79
N GLU A 45 3.34 -27.36 -8.44
CA GLU A 45 4.38 -26.34 -8.39
C GLU A 45 4.57 -25.86 -6.95
N THR A 46 5.77 -26.08 -6.43
CA THR A 46 6.18 -25.69 -5.09
C THR A 46 7.21 -24.57 -5.16
N VAL A 47 6.96 -23.46 -4.48
CA VAL A 47 7.87 -22.32 -4.43
C VAL A 47 8.31 -22.07 -2.99
N ALA A 48 9.61 -22.01 -2.75
CA ALA A 48 10.13 -21.67 -1.43
C ALA A 48 9.96 -20.18 -1.15
N LEU A 49 9.62 -19.83 0.09
CA LEU A 49 9.47 -18.43 0.52
C LEU A 49 10.77 -17.62 0.34
N SER A 50 11.94 -18.28 0.49
CA SER A 50 13.26 -17.68 0.25
C SER A 50 13.43 -17.16 -1.18
N ASP A 51 12.89 -17.89 -2.17
CA ASP A 51 13.03 -17.55 -3.58
C ASP A 51 12.11 -16.38 -4.00
N LEU A 52 11.08 -16.15 -3.20
CA LEU A 52 10.14 -15.06 -3.41
C LEU A 52 10.68 -13.69 -2.99
N ALA A 53 11.60 -13.65 -2.01
CA ALA A 53 12.02 -12.40 -1.38
C ALA A 53 12.44 -11.31 -2.39
N ASN A 54 13.24 -11.64 -3.39
CA ASN A 54 13.72 -10.68 -4.38
C ASN A 54 12.78 -10.52 -5.60
N ARG A 55 12.07 -11.57 -5.99
CA ARG A 55 11.17 -11.55 -7.17
C ARG A 55 9.84 -10.90 -6.88
N PHE A 56 9.31 -11.13 -5.69
CA PHE A 56 8.02 -10.56 -5.29
C PHE A 56 8.12 -9.04 -5.07
N TYR A 57 9.27 -8.56 -4.56
CA TYR A 57 9.51 -7.13 -4.36
C TYR A 57 9.35 -6.32 -5.65
N ALA A 58 9.86 -6.80 -6.76
CA ALA A 58 9.74 -6.14 -8.06
C ALA A 58 8.28 -6.02 -8.57
N ARG A 59 7.39 -6.87 -8.08
CA ARG A 59 5.96 -6.90 -8.47
C ARG A 59 5.03 -6.17 -7.51
N LEU A 60 5.52 -5.83 -6.31
CA LEU A 60 4.73 -5.13 -5.28
C LEU A 60 4.14 -3.82 -5.79
N ASP A 61 4.87 -3.06 -6.59
CA ASP A 61 4.39 -1.78 -7.13
C ASP A 61 3.21 -1.98 -8.09
N GLY A 62 3.22 -3.04 -8.90
CA GLY A 62 2.11 -3.41 -9.77
C GLY A 62 0.87 -3.84 -8.98
N ILE A 63 1.06 -4.66 -7.95
CA ILE A 63 -0.02 -5.12 -7.05
C ILE A 63 -0.62 -3.92 -6.31
N ARG A 64 0.23 -3.06 -5.77
CA ARG A 64 -0.19 -1.83 -5.07
C ARG A 64 -0.96 -0.89 -6.02
N SER A 65 -0.50 -0.75 -7.26
CA SER A 65 -1.18 0.05 -8.28
C SER A 65 -2.58 -0.49 -8.57
N SER A 66 -2.73 -1.80 -8.77
CA SER A 66 -4.03 -2.44 -9.03
C SER A 66 -5.00 -2.33 -7.85
N LEU A 67 -4.49 -2.38 -6.62
CA LEU A 67 -5.29 -2.14 -5.41
C LEU A 67 -5.81 -0.71 -5.33
N PHE A 68 -4.96 0.30 -5.62
CA PHE A 68 -5.40 1.69 -5.64
C PHE A 68 -6.43 1.96 -6.73
N ASP A 69 -6.28 1.36 -7.91
CA ASP A 69 -7.27 1.49 -8.98
C ASP A 69 -8.63 0.89 -8.55
N GLN A 70 -8.63 -0.23 -7.87
CA GLN A 70 -9.86 -0.82 -7.32
C GLN A 70 -10.50 0.04 -6.22
N LEU A 71 -9.71 0.66 -5.35
CA LEU A 71 -10.23 1.55 -4.32
C LEU A 71 -10.91 2.78 -4.91
N VAL A 72 -10.37 3.32 -6.02
CA VAL A 72 -10.99 4.41 -6.78
C VAL A 72 -12.25 3.93 -7.51
N THR A 73 -12.19 2.80 -8.22
CA THR A 73 -13.34 2.23 -8.94
C THR A 73 -14.50 1.91 -8.01
N ARG A 74 -14.21 1.44 -6.80
CA ARG A 74 -15.24 1.21 -5.76
C ARG A 74 -15.73 2.48 -5.08
N GLY A 75 -15.15 3.64 -5.42
CA GLY A 75 -15.55 4.93 -4.90
C GLY A 75 -15.12 5.18 -3.45
N TYR A 76 -14.09 4.52 -2.95
CA TYR A 76 -13.53 4.79 -1.61
C TYR A 76 -12.60 6.01 -1.62
N TYR A 77 -11.95 6.30 -2.75
CA TYR A 77 -11.16 7.49 -2.98
C TYR A 77 -11.66 8.22 -4.23
N ALA A 78 -11.65 9.55 -4.20
CA ALA A 78 -12.02 10.38 -5.36
C ALA A 78 -10.94 10.31 -6.46
N ARG A 79 -9.68 10.22 -6.06
CA ARG A 79 -8.51 10.08 -6.95
C ARG A 79 -7.49 9.17 -6.29
N ARG A 80 -6.60 8.60 -7.08
CA ARG A 80 -5.50 7.75 -6.58
C ARG A 80 -4.62 8.55 -5.61
N PRO A 81 -4.48 8.11 -4.35
CA PRO A 81 -3.74 8.84 -3.32
C PRO A 81 -2.24 8.93 -3.61
N ASP A 82 -1.65 7.92 -4.26
CA ASP A 82 -0.25 7.89 -4.69
C ASP A 82 0.04 8.98 -5.73
N ARG A 83 -0.81 9.09 -6.77
CA ARG A 83 -0.66 10.12 -7.81
C ARG A 83 -0.87 11.53 -7.28
N VAL A 84 -1.81 11.71 -6.37
CA VAL A 84 -2.04 13.02 -5.73
C VAL A 84 -0.80 13.43 -4.94
N LYS A 85 -0.26 12.55 -4.10
CA LYS A 85 0.98 12.81 -3.34
C LYS A 85 2.15 13.15 -4.27
N GLN A 86 2.33 12.37 -5.33
CA GLN A 86 3.40 12.59 -6.31
C GLN A 86 3.25 13.94 -7.02
N ALA A 87 2.04 14.30 -7.45
CA ALA A 87 1.79 15.57 -8.13
C ALA A 87 2.10 16.77 -7.23
N TYR A 88 1.70 16.75 -5.96
CA TYR A 88 2.04 17.80 -4.99
C TYR A 88 3.53 17.84 -4.66
N THR A 89 4.20 16.69 -4.57
CA THR A 89 5.65 16.64 -4.32
C THR A 89 6.42 17.24 -5.49
N ILE A 90 6.13 16.80 -6.71
CA ILE A 90 6.77 17.34 -7.93
C ILE A 90 6.43 18.83 -8.09
N GLY A 91 5.15 19.19 -7.97
CA GLY A 91 4.70 20.58 -8.07
C GLY A 91 5.36 21.48 -7.04
N GLY A 92 5.47 21.04 -5.79
CA GLY A 92 6.15 21.79 -4.73
C GLY A 92 7.65 22.02 -5.00
N ILE A 93 8.32 20.99 -5.52
CA ILE A 93 9.74 21.10 -5.92
C ILE A 93 9.89 22.08 -7.10
N VAL A 94 9.06 21.95 -8.12
CA VAL A 94 9.09 22.84 -9.29
C VAL A 94 8.84 24.28 -8.89
N VAL A 95 7.84 24.53 -8.06
CA VAL A 95 7.54 25.89 -7.55
C VAL A 95 8.69 26.43 -6.71
N ALA A 96 9.29 25.62 -5.82
CA ALA A 96 10.43 26.04 -5.02
C ALA A 96 11.63 26.44 -5.91
N VAL A 97 11.97 25.60 -6.88
CA VAL A 97 13.08 25.85 -7.81
C VAL A 97 12.81 27.10 -8.65
N ALA A 98 11.63 27.20 -9.26
CA ALA A 98 11.26 28.36 -10.07
C ALA A 98 11.27 29.67 -9.26
N ALA A 99 10.81 29.63 -8.01
CA ALA A 99 10.79 30.78 -7.13
C ALA A 99 12.20 31.19 -6.65
N VAL A 100 13.12 30.23 -6.45
CA VAL A 100 14.54 30.53 -6.15
C VAL A 100 15.20 31.24 -7.34
N PHE A 101 15.01 30.74 -8.56
CA PHE A 101 15.54 31.40 -9.76
C PHE A 101 14.88 32.77 -9.97
N GLY A 102 13.58 32.87 -9.76
CA GLY A 102 12.85 34.15 -9.80
C GLY A 102 13.36 35.16 -8.79
N SER A 103 13.67 34.73 -7.56
CA SER A 103 14.24 35.61 -6.52
C SER A 103 15.66 36.09 -6.86
N ALA A 104 16.47 35.24 -7.51
CA ALA A 104 17.81 35.63 -7.99
C ALA A 104 17.68 36.72 -9.07
N TRP A 105 16.81 36.50 -10.05
CA TRP A 105 16.59 37.51 -11.12
C TRP A 105 16.03 38.82 -10.57
N LEU A 106 15.10 38.74 -9.60
CA LEU A 106 14.51 39.94 -8.99
C LEU A 106 15.49 40.70 -8.09
N SER A 107 16.39 39.99 -7.41
CA SER A 107 17.43 40.64 -6.57
C SER A 107 18.35 41.56 -7.38
N GLU A 108 18.67 41.18 -8.61
CA GLU A 108 19.47 42.01 -9.52
C GLU A 108 18.71 43.28 -10.01
N ARG A 109 17.36 43.18 -10.09
CA ARG A 109 16.54 44.27 -10.61
C ARG A 109 16.11 45.30 -9.57
N ILE A 110 15.80 44.85 -8.35
CA ILE A 110 15.14 45.66 -7.32
C ILE A 110 16.02 45.79 -6.07
N GLY A 111 17.18 45.14 -6.00
CA GLY A 111 18.07 45.19 -4.86
C GLY A 111 17.59 44.46 -3.61
N LEU A 112 16.60 43.56 -3.76
CA LEU A 112 16.15 42.70 -2.67
C LEU A 112 17.24 41.69 -2.30
N ALA A 113 17.41 41.43 -1.00
CA ALA A 113 18.35 40.42 -0.56
C ALA A 113 17.93 39.03 -1.06
N PHE A 114 18.79 38.40 -1.89
CA PHE A 114 18.56 37.08 -2.44
C PHE A 114 18.22 36.04 -1.37
N GLN A 115 18.83 36.14 -0.20
CA GLN A 115 18.64 35.21 0.92
C GLN A 115 17.19 35.16 1.42
N THR A 116 16.52 36.32 1.51
CA THR A 116 15.13 36.37 1.94
C THR A 116 14.17 35.76 0.91
N GLY A 117 14.41 35.99 -0.38
CA GLY A 117 13.65 35.40 -1.47
C GLY A 117 13.84 33.88 -1.55
N ALA A 118 15.06 33.40 -1.43
CA ALA A 118 15.39 31.98 -1.42
C ALA A 118 14.75 31.25 -0.22
N ALA A 119 14.84 31.83 0.98
CA ALA A 119 14.22 31.26 2.18
C ALA A 119 12.67 31.16 2.05
N ALA A 120 12.01 32.22 1.56
CA ALA A 120 10.58 32.22 1.31
C ALA A 120 10.17 31.18 0.26
N SER A 121 10.96 31.00 -0.80
CA SER A 121 10.74 30.03 -1.86
C SER A 121 10.82 28.59 -1.35
N LEU A 122 11.83 28.27 -0.56
CA LEU A 122 12.00 26.96 0.06
C LEU A 122 10.86 26.65 1.04
N LEU A 123 10.47 27.63 1.86
CA LEU A 123 9.36 27.46 2.80
C LEU A 123 8.04 27.23 2.07
N SER A 124 7.78 27.96 0.99
CA SER A 124 6.58 27.77 0.16
C SER A 124 6.55 26.38 -0.47
N GLY A 125 7.66 25.91 -1.03
CA GLY A 125 7.77 24.56 -1.57
C GLY A 125 7.54 23.48 -0.52
N LEU A 126 8.09 23.64 0.68
CA LEU A 126 7.92 22.72 1.81
C LEU A 126 6.46 22.65 2.26
N ILE A 127 5.77 23.80 2.31
CA ILE A 127 4.34 23.87 2.64
C ILE A 127 3.52 23.09 1.60
N ILE A 128 3.77 23.30 0.30
CA ILE A 128 3.06 22.60 -0.78
C ILE A 128 3.26 21.08 -0.67
N VAL A 129 4.49 20.62 -0.46
CA VAL A 129 4.80 19.20 -0.27
C VAL A 129 4.14 18.64 0.99
N GLY A 130 4.13 19.41 2.09
CA GLY A 130 3.48 19.03 3.35
C GLY A 130 1.97 18.85 3.18
N PHE A 131 1.31 19.81 2.53
CA PHE A 131 -0.12 19.69 2.21
C PHE A 131 -0.42 18.51 1.30
N GLY A 132 0.45 18.19 0.35
CA GLY A 132 0.31 17.04 -0.55
C GLY A 132 0.21 15.70 0.19
N ARG A 133 0.76 15.59 1.39
CA ARG A 133 0.64 14.38 2.23
C ARG A 133 -0.73 14.22 2.88
N ILE A 134 -1.42 15.34 3.17
CA ILE A 134 -2.72 15.38 3.85
C ILE A 134 -3.87 15.40 2.84
N MET A 135 -3.61 15.90 1.61
CA MET A 135 -4.59 16.16 0.56
C MET A 135 -5.33 14.93 -0.01
N PRO A 136 -4.82 13.67 0.03
CA PRO A 136 -5.59 12.53 -0.45
C PRO A 136 -6.88 12.36 0.34
N ALA A 137 -7.96 12.95 -0.17
CA ALA A 137 -9.27 12.91 0.47
C ALA A 137 -9.96 11.56 0.18
N ARG A 138 -10.42 10.90 1.24
CA ARG A 138 -11.35 9.79 1.15
C ARG A 138 -12.74 10.33 0.83
N THR A 139 -13.52 9.56 0.09
CA THR A 139 -14.94 9.85 -0.07
C THR A 139 -15.70 9.52 1.23
N LEU A 140 -16.93 10.00 1.36
CA LEU A 140 -17.79 9.61 2.48
C LEU A 140 -17.95 8.08 2.59
N ARG A 141 -18.01 7.40 1.44
CA ARG A 141 -18.04 5.92 1.38
C ARG A 141 -16.73 5.32 1.89
N GLY A 142 -15.60 5.92 1.53
CA GLY A 142 -14.27 5.50 2.00
C GLY A 142 -14.10 5.69 3.50
N THR A 143 -14.58 6.79 4.06
CA THR A 143 -14.54 7.06 5.51
C THR A 143 -15.39 6.04 6.27
N ARG A 144 -16.62 5.78 5.84
CA ARG A 144 -17.48 4.75 6.46
C ARG A 144 -16.89 3.34 6.37
N ALA A 145 -16.21 3.01 5.27
CA ALA A 145 -15.52 1.73 5.15
C ALA A 145 -14.34 1.62 6.13
N LEU A 146 -13.57 2.70 6.28
CA LEU A 146 -12.49 2.77 7.26
C LEU A 146 -12.99 2.61 8.69
N GLU A 147 -14.06 3.32 9.07
CA GLU A 147 -14.67 3.21 10.40
C GLU A 147 -15.04 1.75 10.73
N LYS A 148 -15.57 1.02 9.76
CA LYS A 148 -15.88 -0.41 9.92
C LYS A 148 -14.63 -1.26 10.11
N VAL A 149 -13.55 -0.97 9.37
CA VAL A 149 -12.27 -1.70 9.50
C VAL A 149 -11.64 -1.41 10.85
N LEU A 150 -11.58 -0.14 11.28
CA LEU A 150 -11.07 0.25 12.59
C LEU A 150 -11.90 -0.33 13.74
N GLY A 151 -13.22 -0.33 13.60
CA GLY A 151 -14.11 -0.97 14.58
C GLY A 151 -13.88 -2.49 14.67
N PHE A 152 -13.56 -3.13 13.55
CA PHE A 152 -13.23 -4.55 13.53
C PHE A 152 -11.84 -4.83 14.12
N GLU A 153 -10.85 -3.98 13.84
CA GLU A 153 -9.53 -4.03 14.46
C GLU A 153 -9.63 -3.87 15.98
N GLU A 154 -10.39 -2.87 16.44
CA GLU A 154 -10.63 -2.65 17.87
C GLU A 154 -11.38 -3.83 18.52
N PHE A 155 -12.34 -4.41 17.81
CA PHE A 155 -13.01 -5.63 18.26
C PHE A 155 -12.01 -6.77 18.45
N LEU A 156 -11.14 -7.03 17.47
CA LEU A 156 -10.13 -8.09 17.57
C LEU A 156 -9.15 -7.83 18.73
N THR A 157 -8.73 -6.57 18.91
CA THR A 157 -7.78 -6.17 19.97
C THR A 157 -8.39 -6.23 21.37
N ARG A 158 -9.68 -5.84 21.51
CA ARG A 158 -10.36 -5.79 22.82
C ARG A 158 -11.03 -7.09 23.24
N VAL A 159 -11.16 -8.04 22.35
CA VAL A 159 -11.64 -9.36 22.71
C VAL A 159 -10.53 -10.04 23.51
N GLU A 160 -10.46 -9.71 24.79
CA GLU A 160 -9.62 -10.42 25.77
C GLU A 160 -9.81 -11.93 25.66
N SER A 161 -8.76 -12.68 25.89
CA SER A 161 -8.70 -14.14 25.72
C SER A 161 -9.93 -14.88 26.29
N ASP A 162 -10.44 -14.45 27.42
CA ASP A 162 -11.62 -15.06 28.09
C ASP A 162 -12.95 -14.90 27.31
N ARG A 163 -13.07 -13.82 26.53
CA ARG A 163 -14.25 -13.61 25.66
C ARG A 163 -14.06 -14.22 24.28
N PHE A 164 -12.83 -14.29 23.81
CA PHE A 164 -12.49 -14.92 22.55
C PHE A 164 -12.81 -16.42 22.60
N GLU A 165 -12.46 -17.12 23.68
CA GLU A 165 -12.81 -18.52 23.92
C GLU A 165 -14.32 -18.76 23.95
N ARG A 166 -15.12 -17.78 24.34
CA ARG A 166 -16.59 -17.88 24.33
C ARG A 166 -17.22 -17.59 22.97
N LEU A 167 -16.59 -16.74 22.16
CA LEU A 167 -17.05 -16.33 20.82
C LEU A 167 -16.53 -17.26 19.73
N VAL A 168 -15.27 -17.67 19.82
CA VAL A 168 -14.63 -18.60 18.88
C VAL A 168 -14.77 -20.01 19.42
N LYS A 169 -15.99 -20.55 19.35
CA LYS A 169 -16.31 -21.90 19.84
C LYS A 169 -15.79 -23.01 18.93
N THR A 170 -15.36 -22.71 17.74
CA THR A 170 -14.91 -23.72 16.75
C THR A 170 -13.59 -23.32 16.12
N PRO A 171 -12.70 -24.29 15.85
CA PRO A 171 -11.43 -24.05 15.13
C PRO A 171 -11.63 -23.33 13.79
N GLU A 172 -12.74 -23.60 13.09
CA GLU A 172 -13.11 -22.99 11.81
C GLU A 172 -13.34 -21.48 11.91
N MET A 173 -13.87 -21.00 13.05
CA MET A 173 -14.02 -19.55 13.27
C MET A 173 -12.66 -18.88 13.49
N PHE A 174 -11.75 -19.54 14.20
CA PHE A 174 -10.39 -19.05 14.41
C PHE A 174 -9.64 -18.93 13.07
N GLU A 175 -9.67 -19.95 12.25
CA GLU A 175 -9.06 -19.95 10.91
C GLU A 175 -9.61 -18.83 10.02
N LYS A 176 -10.90 -18.50 10.17
CA LYS A 176 -11.55 -17.42 9.42
C LYS A 176 -11.05 -16.02 9.85
N PHE A 177 -10.79 -15.80 11.13
CA PHE A 177 -10.36 -14.49 11.64
C PHE A 177 -8.84 -14.29 11.62
N LEU A 178 -8.07 -15.36 11.65
CA LEU A 178 -6.61 -15.33 11.68
C LEU A 178 -5.98 -14.48 10.56
N PRO A 179 -6.38 -14.61 9.27
CA PRO A 179 -5.81 -13.79 8.21
C PRO A 179 -6.08 -12.28 8.41
N PHE A 180 -7.23 -11.93 8.98
CA PHE A 180 -7.57 -10.53 9.25
C PHE A 180 -6.77 -9.97 10.44
N ALA A 181 -6.59 -10.75 11.51
CA ALA A 181 -5.77 -10.38 12.64
C ALA A 181 -4.33 -10.13 12.21
N MET A 182 -3.75 -11.04 11.43
CA MET A 182 -2.40 -10.87 10.85
C MET A 182 -2.30 -9.65 9.94
N ALA A 183 -3.30 -9.37 9.12
CA ALA A 183 -3.32 -8.22 8.21
C ALA A 183 -3.43 -6.88 8.95
N LEU A 184 -4.10 -6.86 10.10
CA LEU A 184 -4.29 -5.68 10.95
C LEU A 184 -3.19 -5.52 12.01
N GLY A 185 -2.28 -6.50 12.13
CA GLY A 185 -1.20 -6.46 13.12
C GLY A 185 -1.66 -6.64 14.56
N VAL A 186 -2.79 -7.31 14.76
CA VAL A 186 -3.32 -7.67 16.08
C VAL A 186 -2.65 -8.98 16.51
N GLU A 187 -1.90 -8.92 17.61
CA GLU A 187 -1.22 -10.07 18.23
C GLU A 187 -2.08 -10.70 19.32
#